data_2a644259d8f82c9b4f16747cababf9f7
#
_entry.id   2a644259d8f82c9b4f16747cababf9f7
#
_cell.length_a   1.000
_cell.length_b   1.000
_cell.length_c   1.000
_cell.angle_alpha   90.00
_cell.angle_beta   90.00
_cell.angle_gamma   90.00
#
_symmetry.space_group_name_H-M   'P 1'
#
loop_
_entity.id
_entity.type
_entity.pdbx_description
1 polymer ?
#
loop_
_entity_poly.entity_id
_entity_poly.type
_entity_poly.pdbx_seq_one_letter_code
_entity_poly.pdbx_strand_id
1 'polypeptide(L)'
;MLKIKNYSVVYWVMLLFFVSCQENFDHRLKREAQAYTQNNCPQEVEQGLWLDSLTYDIASRTYTSFYTANATNEQVLRKQNSLLHNLLLQRLVNNTDYKDVKAQGVTFGYIYRSETTKNVFYQTKIESTEYTTLIK
;
A
#
# COMPACT_ATOMS: atom_id res chain seq x y z
N MET A 1 32.79 31.71 -33.85
CA MET A 1 33.29 30.45 -33.27
C MET A 1 33.14 30.35 -31.77
N LEU A 2 33.16 31.44 -31.02
CA LEU A 2 32.97 31.43 -29.57
C LEU A 2 31.52 31.17 -29.12
N LYS A 3 30.50 31.34 -29.98
CA LYS A 3 29.07 31.16 -29.65
C LYS A 3 28.64 29.68 -29.58
N ILE A 4 29.37 28.74 -30.22
CA ILE A 4 29.02 27.33 -30.26
C ILE A 4 29.41 26.61 -28.96
N LYS A 5 30.47 27.08 -28.28
CA LYS A 5 30.92 26.50 -26.99
C LYS A 5 30.00 26.74 -25.83
N ASN A 6 29.18 27.79 -25.86
CA ASN A 6 28.25 28.11 -24.81
C ASN A 6 26.95 27.33 -24.87
N TYR A 7 26.53 26.86 -26.04
CA TYR A 7 25.31 26.05 -26.16
C TYR A 7 25.50 24.61 -25.61
N SER A 8 26.72 24.10 -25.71
CA SER A 8 27.04 22.77 -25.17
C SER A 8 26.96 22.74 -23.64
N VAL A 9 27.44 23.80 -22.99
CA VAL A 9 27.39 23.94 -21.51
C VAL A 9 25.97 24.18 -21.04
N VAL A 10 25.18 24.95 -21.76
CA VAL A 10 23.76 25.23 -21.44
C VAL A 10 22.93 23.93 -21.61
N TYR A 11 23.23 23.12 -22.63
CA TYR A 11 22.57 21.83 -22.84
C TYR A 11 22.89 20.83 -21.72
N TRP A 12 24.13 20.80 -21.25
CA TRP A 12 24.55 19.96 -20.12
C TRP A 12 23.92 20.39 -18.80
N VAL A 13 23.81 21.67 -18.57
CA VAL A 13 23.15 22.24 -17.37
C VAL A 13 21.63 21.97 -17.39
N MET A 14 20.99 22.06 -18.57
CA MET A 14 19.56 21.73 -18.69
C MET A 14 19.27 20.24 -18.48
N LEU A 15 20.16 19.34 -18.90
CA LEU A 15 20.03 17.90 -18.67
C LEU A 15 20.13 17.53 -17.18
N LEU A 16 20.88 18.28 -16.40
CA LEU A 16 21.00 18.07 -14.95
C LEU A 16 19.74 18.47 -14.16
N PHE A 17 18.92 19.37 -14.71
CA PHE A 17 17.65 19.77 -14.06
C PHE A 17 16.54 18.71 -14.19
N PHE A 18 16.62 17.84 -15.19
CA PHE A 18 15.61 16.80 -15.37
C PHE A 18 15.81 15.56 -14.46
N VAL A 19 16.98 15.40 -13.87
CA VAL A 19 17.31 14.22 -13.03
C VAL A 19 16.93 14.44 -11.56
N SER A 20 16.66 15.69 -11.13
CA SER A 20 16.45 16.01 -9.72
C SER A 20 14.99 15.94 -9.24
N CYS A 21 14.01 15.66 -10.12
CA CYS A 21 12.59 15.77 -9.79
C CYS A 21 11.83 14.43 -9.73
N GLN A 22 12.49 13.27 -9.88
CA GLN A 22 11.81 11.98 -9.76
C GLN A 22 11.99 11.44 -8.34
N GLU A 23 10.95 11.63 -7.53
CA GLU A 23 10.84 10.93 -6.26
C GLU A 23 10.79 9.42 -6.50
N ASN A 24 11.58 8.65 -5.74
CA ASN A 24 11.53 7.20 -5.78
C ASN A 24 10.11 6.73 -5.42
N PHE A 25 9.58 5.77 -6.16
CA PHE A 25 8.27 5.15 -5.95
C PHE A 25 8.06 4.77 -4.48
N ASP A 26 9.03 4.10 -3.86
CA ASP A 26 8.92 3.62 -2.48
C ASP A 26 8.75 4.77 -1.46
N HIS A 27 9.50 5.85 -1.61
CA HIS A 27 9.35 7.02 -0.75
C HIS A 27 8.01 7.73 -0.94
N ARG A 28 7.55 7.83 -2.19
CA ARG A 28 6.24 8.39 -2.51
C ARG A 28 5.12 7.56 -1.89
N LEU A 29 5.15 6.24 -2.06
CA LEU A 29 4.13 5.34 -1.52
C LEU A 29 4.08 5.41 0.02
N LYS A 30 5.24 5.46 0.67
CA LYS A 30 5.32 5.64 2.12
C LYS A 30 4.66 6.94 2.56
N ARG A 31 4.99 8.05 1.89
CA ARG A 31 4.40 9.35 2.18
C ARG A 31 2.88 9.37 1.96
N GLU A 32 2.41 8.78 0.87
CA GLU A 32 0.99 8.68 0.56
C GLU A 32 0.22 7.86 1.60
N ALA A 33 0.78 6.74 2.06
CA ALA A 33 0.20 5.93 3.13
C ALA A 33 0.10 6.71 4.45
N GLN A 34 1.14 7.44 4.82
CA GLN A 34 1.16 8.30 6.00
C GLN A 34 0.13 9.43 5.90
N ALA A 35 0.06 10.10 4.75
CA ALA A 35 -0.90 11.17 4.51
C ALA A 35 -2.34 10.67 4.55
N TYR A 36 -2.62 9.53 3.95
CA TYR A 36 -3.95 8.90 4.01
C TYR A 36 -4.35 8.60 5.44
N THR A 37 -3.45 8.01 6.22
CA THR A 37 -3.67 7.71 7.64
C THR A 37 -3.98 8.96 8.44
N GLN A 38 -3.21 10.02 8.28
CA GLN A 38 -3.40 11.28 9.01
C GLN A 38 -4.72 11.97 8.64
N ASN A 39 -5.12 11.92 7.38
CA ASN A 39 -6.27 12.66 6.88
C ASN A 39 -7.59 11.89 6.97
N ASN A 40 -7.57 10.54 6.94
CA ASN A 40 -8.76 9.72 6.79
C ASN A 40 -8.97 8.68 7.90
N CYS A 41 -7.93 8.29 8.63
CA CYS A 41 -8.06 7.25 9.65
C CYS A 41 -8.20 7.82 11.06
N PRO A 42 -8.91 7.11 11.97
CA PRO A 42 -9.64 5.86 11.71
C PRO A 42 -10.86 6.08 10.84
N GLN A 43 -11.14 5.14 9.93
CA GLN A 43 -12.27 5.20 9.02
C GLN A 43 -13.09 3.92 9.11
N GLU A 44 -14.39 4.05 9.35
CA GLU A 44 -15.30 2.91 9.30
C GLU A 44 -15.49 2.47 7.85
N VAL A 45 -15.00 1.28 7.51
CA VAL A 45 -15.05 0.73 6.14
C VAL A 45 -16.25 -0.19 5.94
N GLU A 46 -16.69 -0.83 7.00
CA GLU A 46 -17.94 -1.59 7.11
C GLU A 46 -18.47 -1.37 8.53
N GLN A 47 -19.75 -1.61 8.76
CA GLN A 47 -20.34 -1.43 10.09
C GLN A 47 -19.57 -2.25 11.14
N GLY A 48 -18.90 -1.58 12.07
CA GLY A 48 -18.11 -2.20 13.14
C GLY A 48 -16.72 -2.70 12.72
N LEU A 49 -16.27 -2.33 11.53
CA LEU A 49 -14.92 -2.60 11.06
C LEU A 49 -14.24 -1.29 10.65
N TRP A 50 -13.13 -0.99 11.29
CA TRP A 50 -12.43 0.29 11.14
C TRP A 50 -11.05 0.05 10.50
N LEU A 51 -10.71 0.87 9.50
CA LEU A 51 -9.34 1.00 9.03
C LEU A 51 -8.62 2.01 9.92
N ASP A 52 -7.66 1.53 10.69
CA ASP A 52 -6.93 2.36 11.67
C ASP A 52 -5.78 3.13 11.03
N SER A 53 -5.05 2.47 10.14
CA SER A 53 -3.89 3.05 9.47
C SER A 53 -3.46 2.26 8.25
N LEU A 54 -2.74 2.94 7.38
CA LEU A 54 -1.97 2.36 6.27
C LEU A 54 -0.50 2.69 6.50
N THR A 55 0.36 1.70 6.29
CA THR A 55 1.81 1.88 6.36
C THR A 55 2.50 1.26 5.17
N TYR A 56 3.66 1.80 4.82
CA TYR A 56 4.54 1.19 3.83
C TYR A 56 5.95 1.09 4.37
N ASP A 57 6.46 -0.14 4.46
CA ASP A 57 7.84 -0.41 4.82
C ASP A 57 8.69 -0.57 3.56
N ILE A 58 9.65 0.34 3.38
CA ILE A 58 10.51 0.39 2.19
C ILE A 58 11.42 -0.82 2.12
N ALA A 59 11.98 -1.26 3.26
CA ALA A 59 12.94 -2.35 3.31
C ALA A 59 12.32 -3.67 2.84
N SER A 60 11.12 -4.00 3.32
CA SER A 60 10.39 -5.22 2.95
C SER A 60 9.46 -5.03 1.76
N ARG A 61 9.28 -3.78 1.30
CA ARG A 61 8.31 -3.39 0.27
C ARG A 61 6.91 -3.92 0.57
N THR A 62 6.48 -3.76 1.83
CA THR A 62 5.18 -4.23 2.31
C THR A 62 4.25 -3.06 2.64
N TYR A 63 3.11 -3.05 1.97
CA TYR A 63 2.01 -2.11 2.20
C TYR A 63 1.00 -2.77 3.13
N THR A 64 0.87 -2.28 4.36
CA THR A 64 0.06 -2.92 5.39
C THR A 64 -1.16 -2.08 5.75
N SER A 65 -2.33 -2.74 5.79
CA SER A 65 -3.58 -2.19 6.29
C SER A 65 -3.88 -2.75 7.67
N PHE A 66 -4.11 -1.86 8.63
CA PHE A 66 -4.44 -2.21 10.01
C PHE A 66 -5.91 -1.97 10.27
N TYR A 67 -6.61 -2.99 10.76
CA TYR A 67 -8.04 -2.93 11.05
C TYR A 67 -8.33 -3.24 12.51
N THR A 68 -9.38 -2.61 13.03
CA THR A 68 -10.02 -2.98 14.31
C THR A 68 -11.44 -3.46 14.03
N ALA A 69 -11.78 -4.63 14.55
CA ALA A 69 -13.10 -5.23 14.42
C ALA A 69 -13.83 -5.26 15.78
N ASN A 70 -15.12 -4.88 15.78
CA ASN A 70 -15.96 -5.07 16.95
C ASN A 70 -16.20 -6.57 17.22
N ALA A 71 -16.79 -6.89 18.35
CA ALA A 71 -17.00 -8.29 18.77
C ALA A 71 -17.77 -9.12 17.75
N THR A 72 -18.77 -8.55 17.09
CA THR A 72 -19.57 -9.24 16.07
C THR A 72 -18.73 -9.56 14.83
N ASN A 73 -18.01 -8.59 14.29
CA ASN A 73 -17.13 -8.78 13.13
C ASN A 73 -15.96 -9.71 13.45
N GLU A 74 -15.40 -9.61 14.65
CA GLU A 74 -14.34 -10.51 15.10
C GLU A 74 -14.80 -11.98 15.04
N GLN A 75 -16.00 -12.27 15.56
CA GLN A 75 -16.56 -13.63 15.49
C GLN A 75 -16.73 -14.13 14.06
N VAL A 76 -17.25 -13.28 13.18
CA VAL A 76 -17.44 -13.62 11.76
C VAL A 76 -16.09 -13.90 11.09
N LEU A 77 -15.11 -13.04 11.29
CA LEU A 77 -13.78 -13.17 10.70
C LEU A 77 -13.04 -14.41 11.24
N ARG A 78 -13.17 -14.71 12.53
CA ARG A 78 -12.59 -15.93 13.12
C ARG A 78 -13.20 -17.20 12.52
N LYS A 79 -14.51 -17.23 12.27
CA LYS A 79 -15.18 -18.37 11.62
C LYS A 79 -14.75 -18.54 10.17
N GLN A 80 -14.39 -17.45 9.49
CA GLN A 80 -13.95 -17.44 8.09
C GLN A 80 -12.44 -17.46 7.93
N ASN A 81 -11.69 -17.68 9.00
CA ASN A 81 -10.23 -17.57 9.02
C ASN A 81 -9.54 -18.33 7.86
N SER A 82 -9.98 -19.55 7.57
CA SER A 82 -9.41 -20.37 6.49
C SER A 82 -9.68 -19.80 5.08
N LEU A 83 -10.69 -18.96 4.92
CA LEU A 83 -11.11 -18.38 3.63
C LEU A 83 -10.65 -16.93 3.48
N LEU A 84 -10.30 -16.28 4.58
CA LEU A 84 -10.08 -14.83 4.61
C LEU A 84 -8.92 -14.39 3.71
N HIS A 85 -7.84 -15.16 3.67
CA HIS A 85 -6.71 -14.89 2.77
C HIS A 85 -7.16 -14.83 1.31
N ASN A 86 -7.94 -15.82 0.87
CA ASN A 86 -8.44 -15.86 -0.51
C ASN A 86 -9.43 -14.74 -0.82
N LEU A 87 -10.27 -14.36 0.14
CA LEU A 87 -11.18 -13.22 -0.01
C LEU A 87 -10.43 -11.90 -0.16
N LEU A 88 -9.39 -11.70 0.64
CA LEU A 88 -8.53 -10.52 0.55
C LEU A 88 -7.75 -10.49 -0.77
N LEU A 89 -7.25 -11.65 -1.21
CA LEU A 89 -6.58 -11.79 -2.50
C LEU A 89 -7.51 -11.40 -3.66
N GLN A 90 -8.74 -11.90 -3.67
CA GLN A 90 -9.72 -11.55 -4.70
C GLN A 90 -10.07 -10.05 -4.69
N ARG A 91 -10.26 -9.47 -3.50
CA ARG A 91 -10.50 -8.03 -3.36
C ARG A 91 -9.33 -7.22 -3.90
N LEU A 92 -8.11 -7.62 -3.58
CA LEU A 92 -6.90 -6.96 -4.07
C LEU A 92 -6.76 -7.04 -5.59
N VAL A 93 -6.99 -8.21 -6.17
CA VAL A 93 -6.95 -8.41 -7.63
C VAL A 93 -7.95 -7.51 -8.33
N ASN A 94 -9.16 -7.37 -7.79
CA ASN A 94 -10.24 -6.59 -8.37
C ASN A 94 -10.16 -5.09 -8.07
N ASN A 95 -9.30 -4.68 -7.13
CA ASN A 95 -9.18 -3.28 -6.75
C ASN A 95 -8.28 -2.52 -7.73
N THR A 96 -8.88 -1.64 -8.52
CA THR A 96 -8.18 -0.81 -9.51
C THR A 96 -7.38 0.33 -8.89
N ASP A 97 -7.69 0.74 -7.67
CA ASP A 97 -6.98 1.83 -6.98
C ASP A 97 -5.51 1.49 -6.71
N TYR A 98 -5.21 0.18 -6.57
CA TYR A 98 -3.85 -0.31 -6.35
C TYR A 98 -3.15 -0.81 -7.62
N LYS A 99 -3.67 -0.50 -8.81
CA LYS A 99 -3.12 -0.97 -10.08
C LYS A 99 -1.63 -0.68 -10.22
N ASP A 100 -1.22 0.56 -9.96
CA ASP A 100 0.17 0.98 -10.08
C ASP A 100 1.05 0.34 -8.99
N VAL A 101 0.53 0.20 -7.78
CA VAL A 101 1.23 -0.44 -6.66
C VAL A 101 1.44 -1.93 -6.94
N LYS A 102 0.44 -2.62 -7.44
CA LYS A 102 0.54 -4.03 -7.87
C LYS A 102 1.54 -4.21 -9.00
N ALA A 103 1.58 -3.30 -9.96
CA ALA A 103 2.55 -3.34 -11.07
C ALA A 103 4.01 -3.25 -10.58
N GLN A 104 4.26 -2.65 -9.42
CA GLN A 104 5.59 -2.56 -8.81
C GLN A 104 5.97 -3.77 -7.96
N GLY A 105 5.12 -4.78 -7.86
CA GLY A 105 5.41 -6.03 -7.14
C GLY A 105 5.44 -5.90 -5.62
N VAL A 106 4.65 -4.97 -5.07
CA VAL A 106 4.56 -4.72 -3.62
C VAL A 106 3.84 -5.88 -2.93
N THR A 107 4.30 -6.25 -1.74
CA THR A 107 3.59 -7.18 -0.84
C THR A 107 2.52 -6.43 -0.07
N PHE A 108 1.32 -7.02 0.05
CA PHE A 108 0.21 -6.43 0.80
C PHE A 108 0.00 -7.20 2.10
N GLY A 109 0.09 -6.48 3.22
CA GLY A 109 -0.17 -7.00 4.57
C GLY A 109 -1.54 -6.58 5.09
N TYR A 110 -2.20 -7.46 5.82
CA TYR A 110 -3.47 -7.21 6.48
C TYR A 110 -3.40 -7.68 7.91
N ILE A 111 -3.70 -6.79 8.86
CA ILE A 111 -3.66 -7.06 10.29
C ILE A 111 -4.99 -6.65 10.90
N TYR A 112 -5.64 -7.61 11.56
CA TYR A 112 -6.93 -7.41 12.22
C TYR A 112 -6.78 -7.55 13.73
N ARG A 113 -7.21 -6.52 14.46
CA ARG A 113 -7.18 -6.42 15.91
C ARG A 113 -8.58 -6.43 16.47
N SER A 114 -8.76 -7.05 17.65
CA SER A 114 -10.00 -6.99 18.41
C SER A 114 -10.17 -5.63 19.05
N GLU A 115 -11.34 -5.03 18.90
CA GLU A 115 -11.72 -3.82 19.63
C GLU A 115 -11.75 -4.06 21.14
N THR A 116 -12.21 -5.25 21.56
CA THR A 116 -12.39 -5.62 22.97
C THR A 116 -11.07 -5.93 23.66
N THR A 117 -10.25 -6.80 23.09
CA THR A 117 -9.01 -7.28 23.73
C THR A 117 -7.77 -6.48 23.32
N LYS A 118 -7.86 -5.67 22.25
CA LYS A 118 -6.76 -4.94 21.63
C LYS A 118 -5.67 -5.84 21.02
N ASN A 119 -5.87 -7.15 21.02
CA ASN A 119 -4.92 -8.11 20.46
C ASN A 119 -5.19 -8.39 18.99
N VAL A 120 -4.13 -8.67 18.24
CA VAL A 120 -4.22 -9.15 16.87
C VAL A 120 -4.80 -10.57 16.88
N PHE A 121 -5.86 -10.79 16.13
CA PHE A 121 -6.48 -12.11 16.01
C PHE A 121 -6.32 -12.72 14.62
N TYR A 122 -5.96 -11.94 13.62
CA TYR A 122 -5.67 -12.40 12.28
C TYR A 122 -4.64 -11.51 11.60
N GLN A 123 -3.72 -12.13 10.87
CA GLN A 123 -2.79 -11.42 10.00
C GLN A 123 -2.41 -12.29 8.81
N THR A 124 -2.23 -11.66 7.67
CA THR A 124 -1.76 -12.32 6.45
C THR A 124 -0.99 -11.37 5.56
N LYS A 125 -0.18 -11.94 4.67
CA LYS A 125 0.50 -11.21 3.61
C LYS A 125 0.15 -11.83 2.27
N ILE A 126 -0.07 -10.99 1.27
CA ILE A 126 -0.28 -11.39 -0.12
C ILE A 126 0.92 -10.92 -0.92
N GLU A 127 1.68 -11.87 -1.44
CA GLU A 127 2.86 -11.57 -2.23
C GLU A 127 2.52 -11.34 -3.70
N SER A 128 3.42 -10.66 -4.41
CA SER A 128 3.21 -10.32 -5.83
C SER A 128 2.97 -11.55 -6.72
N THR A 129 3.59 -12.68 -6.40
CA THR A 129 3.39 -13.94 -7.12
C THR A 129 1.94 -14.43 -7.06
N GLU A 130 1.21 -14.15 -5.98
CA GLU A 130 -0.17 -14.59 -5.79
C GLU A 130 -1.14 -13.78 -6.64
N TYR A 131 -1.02 -12.45 -6.66
CA TYR A 131 -1.96 -11.61 -7.40
C TYR A 131 -1.61 -11.44 -8.87
N THR A 132 -0.34 -11.53 -9.26
CA THR A 132 0.07 -11.42 -10.67
C THR A 132 -0.38 -12.60 -11.51
N THR A 133 -0.48 -13.80 -10.93
CA THR A 133 -0.99 -14.99 -11.63
C THR A 133 -2.48 -14.89 -11.93
N LEU A 134 -3.23 -14.08 -11.19
CA LEU A 134 -4.69 -13.91 -11.31
C LEU A 134 -5.08 -12.68 -12.14
N ILE A 135 -4.17 -11.74 -12.34
CA ILE A 135 -4.38 -10.59 -13.22
C ILE A 135 -3.99 -11.00 -14.64
N LYS A 136 -4.99 -11.35 -15.42
CA LYS A 136 -4.82 -11.62 -16.86
C LYS A 136 -5.42 -10.53 -17.69
#